data_740e914ea220c680190bd775c5526634
#
_entry.id   740e914ea220c680190bd775c5526634
#
_cell.length_a   1.000
_cell.length_b   1.000
_cell.length_c   1.000
_cell.angle_alpha   90.00
_cell.angle_beta   90.00
_cell.angle_gamma   90.00
#
_symmetry.space_group_name_H-M   'P 1'
#
loop_
_entity.id
_entity.type
_entity.pdbx_description
1 polymer ?
#
loop_
_entity_poly.entity_id
_entity_poly.type
_entity_poly.pdbx_seq_one_letter_code
_entity_poly.pdbx_strand_id
1 'polypeptide(L)'
;MSKSKGFMKSGFGLLMWSTVVLAQTPSRWQDFMVQTPHYQFAWVAPQDTVEETDEAYEDEYVDLKSPKKAFVLSALIPGSGQIYNQSWLKAGAFLAIEAASWIFYSHYTQKGQDIDAEFKAYADAHWSENEYWDYIARRSGQDRSDLEALRTWEKNNYSHSLHRVKDQQYYEMIGKYDQFNAGWDDSEVGLWDNGFSTALRSQNRLAYDDRRDDSNRAFKNATSMATIAIINHLVSGFDAA
;
A
#
# COMPACT_ATOMS: atom_id res chain seq x y z
N MET A 1 -20.58 -27.10 36.42
CA MET A 1 -20.01 -27.48 35.11
C MET A 1 -19.31 -26.26 34.52
N SER A 2 -18.01 -26.22 34.71
CA SER A 2 -17.12 -25.13 34.31
C SER A 2 -16.77 -25.25 32.82
N LYS A 3 -17.00 -24.20 32.00
CA LYS A 3 -16.47 -24.11 30.63
C LYS A 3 -15.25 -23.19 30.62
N SER A 4 -14.10 -23.80 30.51
CA SER A 4 -12.80 -23.19 30.28
C SER A 4 -12.80 -22.45 28.93
N LYS A 5 -12.45 -21.15 28.94
CA LYS A 5 -12.14 -20.38 27.74
C LYS A 5 -10.68 -20.62 27.36
N GLY A 6 -10.45 -21.32 26.24
CA GLY A 6 -9.14 -21.47 25.66
C GLY A 6 -8.67 -20.15 25.04
N PHE A 7 -7.59 -19.61 25.55
CA PHE A 7 -6.87 -18.46 25.04
C PHE A 7 -5.93 -18.92 23.92
N MET A 8 -6.32 -18.66 22.68
CA MET A 8 -5.50 -19.00 21.52
C MET A 8 -4.47 -17.89 21.31
N LYS A 9 -3.21 -18.17 21.68
CA LYS A 9 -2.05 -17.32 21.35
C LYS A 9 -1.75 -17.47 19.86
N SER A 10 -2.09 -16.47 19.06
CA SER A 10 -1.63 -16.37 17.69
C SER A 10 -0.18 -15.89 17.68
N GLY A 11 0.73 -16.82 17.38
CA GLY A 11 2.12 -16.48 17.11
C GLY A 11 2.23 -15.77 15.76
N PHE A 12 2.69 -14.52 15.77
CA PHE A 12 3.01 -13.74 14.58
C PHE A 12 4.35 -14.22 14.03
N GLY A 13 4.31 -15.15 13.09
CA GLY A 13 5.47 -15.50 12.27
C GLY A 13 5.53 -14.62 11.04
N LEU A 14 6.34 -13.56 11.08
CA LEU A 14 6.63 -12.70 9.95
C LEU A 14 7.66 -13.42 9.04
N LEU A 15 7.18 -14.24 8.10
CA LEU A 15 7.96 -14.71 6.95
C LEU A 15 7.68 -13.77 5.78
N MET A 16 8.54 -12.75 5.60
CA MET A 16 8.57 -11.94 4.38
C MET A 16 9.10 -12.80 3.22
N TRP A 17 8.21 -13.27 2.38
CA TRP A 17 8.56 -13.77 1.06
C TRP A 17 8.54 -12.59 0.09
N SER A 18 9.72 -12.06 -0.23
CA SER A 18 9.90 -11.13 -1.34
C SER A 18 9.89 -11.92 -2.65
N THR A 19 8.75 -11.96 -3.33
CA THR A 19 8.68 -12.39 -4.73
C THR A 19 9.25 -11.27 -5.59
N VAL A 20 10.49 -11.47 -6.06
CA VAL A 20 11.06 -10.65 -7.13
C VAL A 20 10.35 -10.99 -8.43
N VAL A 21 9.48 -10.10 -8.89
CA VAL A 21 8.92 -10.16 -10.23
C VAL A 21 10.00 -9.67 -11.19
N LEU A 22 10.65 -10.62 -11.88
CA LEU A 22 11.52 -10.30 -13.02
C LEU A 22 10.64 -9.83 -14.19
N ALA A 23 10.53 -8.52 -14.35
CA ALA A 23 10.01 -7.93 -15.56
C ALA A 23 10.97 -8.25 -16.72
N GLN A 24 10.48 -8.95 -17.73
CA GLN A 24 11.23 -9.17 -18.98
C GLN A 24 11.35 -7.83 -19.70
N THR A 25 12.58 -7.29 -19.77
CA THR A 25 12.90 -6.12 -20.56
C THR A 25 13.04 -6.52 -22.04
N PRO A 26 12.51 -5.71 -22.98
CA PRO A 26 12.66 -5.99 -24.40
C PRO A 26 14.13 -5.87 -24.84
N SER A 27 14.52 -6.72 -25.78
CA SER A 27 15.87 -7.00 -26.30
C SER A 27 16.57 -5.86 -27.05
N ARG A 28 16.44 -4.61 -26.64
CA ARG A 28 17.02 -3.44 -27.31
C ARG A 28 18.26 -2.85 -26.61
N TRP A 29 18.73 -3.47 -25.54
CA TRP A 29 19.92 -3.01 -24.81
C TRP A 29 21.21 -3.72 -25.19
N GLN A 30 21.16 -4.74 -26.07
CA GLN A 30 22.35 -5.46 -26.51
C GLN A 30 23.15 -4.72 -27.59
N ASP A 31 22.54 -3.75 -28.29
CA ASP A 31 23.24 -3.02 -29.38
C ASP A 31 24.05 -1.80 -28.89
N PHE A 32 23.99 -1.47 -27.59
CA PHE A 32 24.68 -0.28 -27.05
C PHE A 32 26.05 -0.59 -26.40
N MET A 33 26.45 -1.86 -26.33
CA MET A 33 27.69 -2.28 -25.63
C MET A 33 28.84 -2.64 -26.54
N VAL A 34 28.80 -2.33 -27.84
CA VAL A 34 29.88 -2.60 -28.76
C VAL A 34 30.37 -1.31 -29.35
N GLN A 35 31.09 -0.52 -28.60
CA GLN A 35 32.12 0.42 -29.02
C GLN A 35 32.73 1.13 -27.81
N THR A 36 33.50 0.40 -27.00
CA THR A 36 34.48 1.06 -26.12
C THR A 36 35.83 1.02 -26.80
N PRO A 37 36.50 2.16 -27.04
CA PRO A 37 37.87 2.14 -27.51
C PRO A 37 38.75 1.49 -26.45
N HIS A 38 39.48 0.45 -26.86
CA HIS A 38 40.51 -0.15 -26.02
C HIS A 38 41.65 0.86 -25.83
N TYR A 39 41.70 1.55 -24.72
CA TYR A 39 42.87 2.25 -24.24
C TYR A 39 43.82 1.20 -23.67
N GLN A 40 44.86 0.81 -24.47
CA GLN A 40 45.98 0.08 -23.93
C GLN A 40 46.83 1.06 -23.11
N PHE A 41 46.68 1.01 -21.79
CA PHE A 41 47.64 1.63 -20.88
C PHE A 41 48.92 0.81 -20.95
N ALA A 42 49.92 1.31 -21.71
CA ALA A 42 51.27 0.79 -21.61
C ALA A 42 51.85 1.26 -20.26
N TRP A 43 51.98 0.34 -19.34
CA TRP A 43 52.75 0.57 -18.11
C TRP A 43 54.25 0.62 -18.52
N VAL A 44 54.80 1.82 -18.61
CA VAL A 44 56.26 1.98 -18.61
C VAL A 44 56.65 1.90 -17.16
N ALA A 45 57.25 0.79 -16.76
CA ALA A 45 57.85 0.67 -15.44
C ALA A 45 59.07 1.58 -15.35
N PRO A 46 59.16 2.50 -14.39
CA PRO A 46 60.41 3.17 -14.10
C PRO A 46 61.38 2.12 -13.52
N GLN A 47 62.53 1.93 -14.19
CA GLN A 47 63.67 1.21 -13.58
C GLN A 47 64.38 2.17 -12.63
N ASP A 48 63.85 2.31 -11.43
CA ASP A 48 64.62 2.89 -10.35
C ASP A 48 65.15 1.76 -9.48
N THR A 49 66.46 1.69 -9.41
CA THR A 49 67.20 0.86 -8.47
C THR A 49 66.88 1.39 -7.06
N VAL A 50 65.91 0.74 -6.41
CA VAL A 50 65.64 0.98 -5.01
C VAL A 50 66.66 0.18 -4.22
N GLU A 51 67.58 0.86 -3.56
CA GLU A 51 68.34 0.28 -2.46
C GLU A 51 67.34 -0.25 -1.43
N GLU A 52 67.36 -1.55 -1.16
CA GLU A 52 66.63 -2.18 -0.09
C GLU A 52 67.19 -1.65 1.25
N THR A 53 66.54 -0.61 1.79
CA THR A 53 66.65 -0.37 3.23
C THR A 53 65.64 -1.26 3.89
N ASP A 54 66.11 -2.30 4.59
CA ASP A 54 65.32 -3.12 5.51
C ASP A 54 64.81 -2.25 6.70
N GLU A 55 63.96 -1.26 6.43
CA GLU A 55 63.10 -0.71 7.43
C GLU A 55 61.86 -1.58 7.48
N ALA A 56 61.73 -2.40 8.51
CA ALA A 56 60.55 -3.16 8.83
C ALA A 56 59.43 -2.11 9.09
N TYR A 57 58.65 -1.79 8.02
CA TYR A 57 57.38 -1.18 8.20
C TYR A 57 56.50 -2.20 8.93
N GLU A 58 56.30 -2.02 10.24
CA GLU A 58 55.17 -2.63 10.91
C GLU A 58 53.93 -2.13 10.19
N ASP A 59 53.39 -2.89 9.26
CA ASP A 59 52.08 -2.69 8.69
C ASP A 59 51.11 -2.66 9.86
N GLU A 60 50.78 -1.44 10.34
CA GLU A 60 49.67 -1.24 11.24
C GLU A 60 48.43 -1.63 10.43
N TYR A 61 47.98 -2.85 10.67
CA TYR A 61 46.78 -3.42 10.06
C TYR A 61 45.59 -2.58 10.52
N VAL A 62 45.35 -1.48 9.81
CA VAL A 62 44.13 -0.71 9.98
C VAL A 62 42.99 -1.61 9.53
N ASP A 63 42.23 -2.16 10.44
CA ASP A 63 41.01 -2.92 10.18
C ASP A 63 39.97 -1.96 9.53
N LEU A 64 40.13 -1.78 8.21
CA LEU A 64 39.23 -0.95 7.42
C LEU A 64 37.88 -1.63 7.36
N LYS A 65 36.92 -1.02 8.01
CA LYS A 65 35.51 -1.47 7.97
C LYS A 65 35.02 -1.53 6.54
N SER A 66 34.35 -2.63 6.17
CA SER A 66 33.89 -2.87 4.82
C SER A 66 32.63 -2.02 4.50
N PRO A 67 32.66 -1.08 3.54
CA PRO A 67 31.48 -0.31 3.14
C PRO A 67 30.34 -1.18 2.64
N LYS A 68 30.66 -2.25 1.88
CA LYS A 68 29.66 -3.22 1.40
C LYS A 68 28.93 -3.91 2.53
N LYS A 69 29.65 -4.31 3.59
CA LYS A 69 29.06 -4.94 4.78
C LYS A 69 28.17 -3.95 5.53
N ALA A 70 28.63 -2.71 5.72
CA ALA A 70 27.85 -1.66 6.35
C ALA A 70 26.54 -1.36 5.59
N PHE A 71 26.62 -1.25 4.25
CA PHE A 71 25.45 -1.08 3.38
C PHE A 71 24.43 -2.21 3.58
N VAL A 72 24.87 -3.48 3.43
CA VAL A 72 23.95 -4.63 3.53
C VAL A 72 23.30 -4.71 4.91
N LEU A 73 24.06 -4.48 5.97
CA LEU A 73 23.51 -4.45 7.33
C LEU A 73 22.40 -3.40 7.44
N SER A 74 22.63 -2.16 7.01
CA SER A 74 21.64 -1.09 7.10
C SER A 74 20.48 -1.25 6.14
N ALA A 75 20.67 -1.87 4.99
CA ALA A 75 19.60 -2.21 4.06
C ALA A 75 18.64 -3.27 4.65
N LEU A 76 19.14 -4.14 5.53
CA LEU A 76 18.32 -5.13 6.23
C LEU A 76 17.67 -4.56 7.50
N ILE A 77 18.45 -3.83 8.30
CA ILE A 77 17.99 -3.20 9.55
C ILE A 77 18.58 -1.79 9.59
N PRO A 78 17.74 -0.74 9.35
CA PRO A 78 18.21 0.64 9.35
C PRO A 78 18.97 0.99 10.63
N GLY A 79 20.14 1.59 10.48
CA GLY A 79 21.02 1.94 11.61
C GLY A 79 22.06 0.89 11.97
N SER A 80 21.93 -0.37 11.54
CA SER A 80 22.87 -1.43 11.91
C SER A 80 24.26 -1.28 11.27
N GLY A 81 24.34 -0.76 10.04
CA GLY A 81 25.62 -0.40 9.43
C GLY A 81 26.28 0.80 10.12
N GLN A 82 25.49 1.74 10.60
CA GLN A 82 25.99 2.84 11.43
C GLN A 82 26.55 2.32 12.78
N ILE A 83 25.89 1.34 13.39
CA ILE A 83 26.43 0.64 14.58
C ILE A 83 27.78 -0.01 14.24
N TYR A 84 27.84 -0.74 13.12
CA TYR A 84 29.07 -1.35 12.65
C TYR A 84 30.20 -0.30 12.46
N ASN A 85 29.86 0.90 11.98
CA ASN A 85 30.76 2.02 11.81
C ASN A 85 30.99 2.84 13.12
N GLN A 86 30.38 2.44 14.24
CA GLN A 86 30.46 3.13 15.54
C GLN A 86 29.79 4.53 15.53
N SER A 87 28.91 4.79 14.60
CA SER A 87 28.16 6.06 14.46
C SER A 87 26.83 5.98 15.21
N TRP A 88 26.88 5.91 16.53
CA TRP A 88 25.74 5.60 17.42
C TRP A 88 24.58 6.58 17.28
N LEU A 89 24.85 7.89 17.09
CA LEU A 89 23.81 8.91 16.95
C LEU A 89 23.00 8.71 15.67
N LYS A 90 23.69 8.43 14.55
CA LYS A 90 23.01 8.12 13.28
C LYS A 90 22.23 6.82 13.37
N ALA A 91 22.82 5.80 13.99
CA ALA A 91 22.14 4.53 14.24
C ALA A 91 20.82 4.72 15.00
N GLY A 92 20.87 5.48 16.09
CA GLY A 92 19.69 5.81 16.88
C GLY A 92 18.63 6.55 16.09
N ALA A 93 19.03 7.49 15.21
CA ALA A 93 18.10 8.23 14.35
C ALA A 93 17.38 7.31 13.35
N PHE A 94 18.12 6.45 12.63
CA PHE A 94 17.52 5.51 11.68
C PHE A 94 16.59 4.48 12.36
N LEU A 95 17.00 3.96 13.52
CA LEU A 95 16.14 3.05 14.30
C LEU A 95 14.89 3.75 14.82
N ALA A 96 14.98 5.02 15.22
CA ALA A 96 13.82 5.78 15.67
C ALA A 96 12.82 6.05 14.52
N ILE A 97 13.32 6.38 13.32
CA ILE A 97 12.47 6.55 12.13
C ILE A 97 11.78 5.22 11.79
N GLU A 98 12.50 4.10 11.85
CA GLU A 98 11.94 2.78 11.58
C GLU A 98 10.81 2.43 12.55
N ALA A 99 11.08 2.57 13.85
CA ALA A 99 10.10 2.31 14.89
C ALA A 99 8.86 3.20 14.75
N ALA A 100 9.06 4.51 14.53
CA ALA A 100 7.97 5.46 14.34
C ALA A 100 7.12 5.10 13.11
N SER A 101 7.75 4.74 11.98
CA SER A 101 7.06 4.35 10.76
C SER A 101 6.13 3.16 10.99
N TRP A 102 6.57 2.12 11.68
CA TRP A 102 5.76 0.94 11.98
C TRP A 102 4.66 1.20 13.01
N ILE A 103 4.93 2.05 14.02
CA ILE A 103 3.90 2.46 14.99
C ILE A 103 2.78 3.24 14.28
N PHE A 104 3.12 4.22 13.45
CA PHE A 104 2.13 5.00 12.72
C PHE A 104 1.42 4.18 11.63
N TYR A 105 2.13 3.27 10.94
CA TYR A 105 1.51 2.32 10.03
C TYR A 105 0.41 1.51 10.72
N SER A 106 0.72 0.92 11.86
CA SER A 106 -0.25 0.14 12.64
C SER A 106 -1.42 0.99 13.12
N HIS A 107 -1.14 2.20 13.62
CA HIS A 107 -2.16 3.14 14.07
C HIS A 107 -3.12 3.53 12.93
N TYR A 108 -2.60 3.93 11.78
CA TYR A 108 -3.44 4.33 10.65
C TYR A 108 -4.18 3.15 10.02
N THR A 109 -3.60 1.96 10.01
CA THR A 109 -4.28 0.74 9.56
C THR A 109 -5.47 0.43 10.46
N GLN A 110 -5.27 0.42 11.77
CA GLN A 110 -6.36 0.20 12.72
C GLN A 110 -7.45 1.26 12.58
N LYS A 111 -7.07 2.54 12.54
CA LYS A 111 -8.00 3.64 12.32
C LYS A 111 -8.81 3.46 11.03
N GLY A 112 -8.15 3.06 9.93
CA GLY A 112 -8.82 2.80 8.65
C GLY A 112 -9.85 1.66 8.77
N GLN A 113 -9.50 0.59 9.46
CA GLN A 113 -10.39 -0.56 9.70
C GLN A 113 -11.59 -0.20 10.59
N ASP A 114 -11.37 0.59 11.63
CA ASP A 114 -12.45 1.01 12.54
C ASP A 114 -13.48 1.88 11.78
N ILE A 115 -13.00 2.85 10.98
CA ILE A 115 -13.87 3.69 10.15
C ILE A 115 -14.53 2.86 9.03
N ASP A 116 -13.83 1.87 8.45
CA ASP A 116 -14.40 0.95 7.45
C ASP A 116 -15.59 0.18 8.02
N ALA A 117 -15.46 -0.35 9.23
CA ALA A 117 -16.56 -1.02 9.91
C ALA A 117 -17.71 -0.06 10.23
N GLU A 118 -17.40 1.17 10.65
CA GLU A 118 -18.40 2.21 10.94
C GLU A 118 -19.21 2.61 9.71
N PHE A 119 -18.57 2.91 8.58
CA PHE A 119 -19.31 3.33 7.38
C PHE A 119 -20.12 2.19 6.78
N LYS A 120 -19.66 0.93 6.85
CA LYS A 120 -20.43 -0.24 6.43
C LYS A 120 -21.68 -0.44 7.30
N ALA A 121 -21.53 -0.32 8.61
CA ALA A 121 -22.66 -0.37 9.53
C ALA A 121 -23.66 0.78 9.27
N TYR A 122 -23.16 1.97 8.98
CA TYR A 122 -23.99 3.11 8.59
C TYR A 122 -24.76 2.84 7.29
N ALA A 123 -24.08 2.31 6.27
CA ALA A 123 -24.74 1.92 5.03
C ALA A 123 -25.81 0.85 5.26
N ASP A 124 -25.53 -0.17 6.06
CA ASP A 124 -26.48 -1.23 6.37
C ASP A 124 -27.73 -0.71 7.13
N ALA A 125 -27.60 0.40 7.85
CA ALA A 125 -28.72 1.03 8.55
C ALA A 125 -29.55 1.98 7.65
N HIS A 126 -28.94 2.60 6.65
CA HIS A 126 -29.54 3.68 5.86
C HIS A 126 -29.73 3.37 4.39
N TRP A 127 -29.19 2.27 3.89
CA TRP A 127 -29.34 1.84 2.49
C TRP A 127 -30.04 0.47 2.41
N SER A 128 -31.10 0.41 1.62
CA SER A 128 -31.92 -0.78 1.44
C SER A 128 -31.84 -1.31 0.03
N GLU A 129 -31.38 -2.55 -0.11
CA GLU A 129 -31.38 -3.27 -1.40
C GLU A 129 -32.83 -3.45 -1.90
N ASN A 130 -33.81 -3.62 -1.01
CA ASN A 130 -35.21 -3.75 -1.38
C ASN A 130 -35.74 -2.47 -2.02
N GLU A 131 -35.48 -1.30 -1.43
CA GLU A 131 -35.89 0.01 -1.99
C GLU A 131 -35.24 0.23 -3.38
N TYR A 132 -34.00 -0.16 -3.52
CA TYR A 132 -33.29 -0.08 -4.81
C TYR A 132 -33.97 -0.95 -5.87
N TRP A 133 -34.29 -2.23 -5.58
CA TRP A 133 -34.96 -3.11 -6.53
C TRP A 133 -36.42 -2.71 -6.78
N ASP A 134 -37.12 -2.12 -5.81
CA ASP A 134 -38.44 -1.53 -6.01
C ASP A 134 -38.38 -0.34 -6.99
N TYR A 135 -37.33 0.49 -6.89
CA TYR A 135 -37.07 1.56 -7.84
C TYR A 135 -36.77 0.99 -9.24
N ILE A 136 -35.92 -0.02 -9.38
CA ILE A 136 -35.62 -0.66 -10.66
C ILE A 136 -36.86 -1.30 -11.28
N ALA A 137 -37.72 -1.96 -10.51
CA ALA A 137 -38.95 -2.54 -10.98
C ALA A 137 -39.91 -1.47 -11.55
N ARG A 138 -40.12 -0.37 -10.83
CA ARG A 138 -40.92 0.77 -11.32
C ARG A 138 -40.35 1.35 -12.60
N ARG A 139 -39.03 1.49 -12.68
CA ARG A 139 -38.35 2.10 -13.83
C ARG A 139 -38.35 1.22 -15.06
N SER A 140 -38.21 -0.09 -14.88
CA SER A 140 -38.13 -1.08 -15.96
C SER A 140 -39.49 -1.58 -16.42
N GLY A 141 -40.52 -1.47 -15.59
CA GLY A 141 -41.82 -2.14 -15.78
C GLY A 141 -41.76 -3.65 -15.61
N GLN A 142 -40.67 -4.19 -15.06
CA GLN A 142 -40.50 -5.60 -14.79
C GLN A 142 -41.17 -6.01 -13.48
N ASP A 143 -41.51 -7.30 -13.36
CA ASP A 143 -42.06 -7.86 -12.12
C ASP A 143 -41.00 -7.77 -10.98
N ARG A 144 -41.38 -7.15 -9.87
CA ARG A 144 -40.51 -7.02 -8.68
C ARG A 144 -40.07 -8.38 -8.11
N SER A 145 -40.87 -9.42 -8.31
CA SER A 145 -40.55 -10.76 -7.84
C SER A 145 -39.49 -11.48 -8.70
N ASP A 146 -39.25 -11.04 -9.93
CA ASP A 146 -38.23 -11.58 -10.83
C ASP A 146 -36.92 -10.76 -10.72
N LEU A 147 -36.14 -11.06 -9.68
CA LEU A 147 -34.87 -10.36 -9.43
C LEU A 147 -33.85 -10.54 -10.57
N GLU A 148 -33.88 -11.68 -11.28
CA GLU A 148 -32.93 -11.90 -12.39
C GLU A 148 -33.30 -11.07 -13.62
N ALA A 149 -34.59 -10.87 -13.88
CA ALA A 149 -35.04 -9.93 -14.91
C ALA A 149 -34.64 -8.49 -14.58
N LEU A 150 -34.79 -8.08 -13.30
CA LEU A 150 -34.36 -6.76 -12.83
C LEU A 150 -32.85 -6.56 -12.97
N ARG A 151 -32.04 -7.53 -12.59
CA ARG A 151 -30.57 -7.50 -12.73
C ARG A 151 -30.16 -7.46 -14.22
N THR A 152 -30.84 -8.17 -15.07
CA THR A 152 -30.58 -8.15 -16.51
C THR A 152 -30.90 -6.77 -17.10
N TRP A 153 -32.03 -6.17 -16.67
CA TRP A 153 -32.39 -4.84 -17.09
C TRP A 153 -31.37 -3.79 -16.58
N GLU A 154 -31.00 -3.86 -15.29
CA GLU A 154 -29.96 -3.02 -14.69
C GLU A 154 -28.67 -3.04 -15.53
N LYS A 155 -28.15 -4.24 -15.81
CA LYS A 155 -26.92 -4.46 -16.58
C LYS A 155 -26.98 -3.85 -17.99
N ASN A 156 -28.15 -3.86 -18.61
CA ASN A 156 -28.31 -3.37 -19.98
C ASN A 156 -28.58 -1.85 -20.05
N ASN A 157 -28.99 -1.23 -18.94
CA ASN A 157 -29.41 0.16 -18.92
C ASN A 157 -28.51 1.07 -18.08
N TYR A 158 -27.71 0.49 -17.19
CA TYR A 158 -26.77 1.24 -16.34
C TYR A 158 -25.33 0.81 -16.59
N SER A 159 -24.40 1.69 -16.28
CA SER A 159 -22.96 1.43 -16.42
C SER A 159 -22.40 0.47 -15.34
N HIS A 160 -23.12 0.33 -14.25
CA HIS A 160 -22.73 -0.51 -13.12
C HIS A 160 -23.90 -1.35 -12.65
N SER A 161 -23.61 -2.53 -12.08
CA SER A 161 -24.62 -3.40 -11.50
C SER A 161 -24.34 -3.62 -10.03
N LEU A 162 -25.40 -3.71 -9.23
CA LEU A 162 -25.27 -3.99 -7.80
C LEU A 162 -24.62 -5.34 -7.57
N HIS A 163 -23.55 -5.35 -6.79
CA HIS A 163 -22.84 -6.59 -6.46
C HIS A 163 -23.74 -7.52 -5.64
N ARG A 164 -23.64 -8.83 -5.88
CA ARG A 164 -24.52 -9.83 -5.23
C ARG A 164 -24.15 -10.13 -3.78
N VAL A 165 -22.93 -9.74 -3.40
CA VAL A 165 -22.35 -9.97 -2.08
C VAL A 165 -21.98 -8.62 -1.50
N LYS A 166 -22.21 -8.42 -0.20
CA LYS A 166 -21.82 -7.23 0.53
C LYS A 166 -20.30 -7.21 0.77
N ASP A 167 -19.53 -7.10 -0.30
CA ASP A 167 -18.08 -6.93 -0.28
C ASP A 167 -17.68 -5.46 -0.44
N GLN A 168 -16.40 -5.20 -0.54
CA GLN A 168 -15.87 -3.84 -0.70
C GLN A 168 -16.46 -3.15 -1.95
N GLN A 169 -16.67 -3.89 -3.03
CA GLN A 169 -17.21 -3.33 -4.27
C GLN A 169 -18.68 -2.95 -4.13
N TYR A 170 -19.47 -3.77 -3.42
CA TYR A 170 -20.86 -3.44 -3.07
C TYR A 170 -20.94 -2.09 -2.35
N TYR A 171 -20.19 -1.95 -1.26
CA TYR A 171 -20.16 -0.72 -0.47
C TYR A 171 -19.57 0.47 -1.24
N GLU A 172 -18.64 0.25 -2.16
CA GLU A 172 -18.15 1.31 -3.02
C GLU A 172 -19.23 1.81 -3.97
N MET A 173 -19.99 0.92 -4.59
CA MET A 173 -20.98 1.29 -5.60
C MET A 173 -22.13 2.09 -5.03
N ILE A 174 -22.69 1.70 -3.89
CA ILE A 174 -23.87 2.36 -3.31
C ILE A 174 -23.62 3.81 -2.89
N GLY A 175 -22.37 4.18 -2.59
CA GLY A 175 -21.98 5.57 -2.35
C GLY A 175 -21.63 6.32 -3.62
N LYS A 176 -20.84 5.70 -4.50
CA LYS A 176 -20.17 6.38 -5.61
C LYS A 176 -21.11 6.75 -6.76
N TYR A 177 -22.06 5.89 -7.11
CA TYR A 177 -22.87 6.05 -8.31
C TYR A 177 -24.30 6.49 -8.00
N ASP A 178 -24.77 7.50 -8.73
CA ASP A 178 -26.09 8.09 -8.51
C ASP A 178 -27.25 7.12 -8.76
N GLN A 179 -27.06 6.08 -9.59
CA GLN A 179 -28.05 5.04 -9.81
C GLN A 179 -28.50 4.33 -8.52
N PHE A 180 -27.62 4.25 -7.51
CA PHE A 180 -27.92 3.61 -6.22
C PHE A 180 -28.54 4.56 -5.19
N ASN A 181 -28.75 5.83 -5.57
CA ASN A 181 -29.32 6.80 -4.65
C ASN A 181 -30.70 6.40 -4.15
N ALA A 182 -31.50 5.70 -4.97
CA ALA A 182 -32.84 5.26 -4.63
C ALA A 182 -32.91 4.24 -3.47
N GLY A 183 -31.78 3.61 -3.13
CA GLY A 183 -31.72 2.70 -1.99
C GLY A 183 -31.50 3.40 -0.64
N TRP A 184 -31.13 4.69 -0.61
CA TRP A 184 -30.95 5.45 0.61
C TRP A 184 -32.30 5.90 1.18
N ASP A 185 -32.49 5.74 2.50
CA ASP A 185 -33.76 5.93 3.20
C ASP A 185 -34.30 7.37 3.19
N ASP A 186 -33.44 8.36 2.97
CA ASP A 186 -33.79 9.77 2.82
C ASP A 186 -33.83 10.23 1.35
N SER A 187 -33.82 9.28 0.41
CA SER A 187 -33.90 9.59 -1.01
C SER A 187 -35.33 9.84 -1.44
N GLU A 188 -35.57 10.96 -2.11
CA GLU A 188 -36.88 11.27 -2.70
C GLU A 188 -37.04 10.55 -4.05
N VAL A 189 -37.43 9.28 -4.02
CA VAL A 189 -37.46 8.35 -5.17
C VAL A 189 -38.35 8.87 -6.33
N GLY A 190 -39.37 9.69 -6.04
CA GLY A 190 -40.28 10.23 -7.06
C GLY A 190 -39.66 11.27 -7.98
N LEU A 191 -38.52 11.86 -7.61
CA LEU A 191 -37.85 12.92 -8.41
C LEU A 191 -36.88 12.37 -9.45
N TRP A 192 -36.64 11.06 -9.48
CA TRP A 192 -35.64 10.41 -10.33
C TRP A 192 -36.14 9.95 -11.71
N ASP A 193 -37.43 10.16 -12.01
CA ASP A 193 -38.03 9.69 -13.26
C ASP A 193 -37.46 10.39 -14.51
N ASN A 194 -36.77 11.52 -14.35
CA ASN A 194 -36.26 12.35 -15.43
C ASN A 194 -34.72 12.46 -15.53
N GLY A 195 -33.97 11.60 -14.84
CA GLY A 195 -32.51 11.59 -14.92
C GLY A 195 -31.82 11.90 -13.62
N PHE A 196 -30.54 11.52 -13.54
CA PHE A 196 -29.72 11.68 -12.34
C PHE A 196 -29.37 13.14 -12.11
N SER A 197 -30.06 13.80 -11.20
CA SER A 197 -29.71 15.14 -10.74
C SER A 197 -28.80 15.06 -9.52
N THR A 198 -27.57 15.52 -9.62
CA THR A 198 -26.63 15.60 -8.50
C THR A 198 -27.12 16.53 -7.38
N ALA A 199 -28.08 17.43 -7.68
CA ALA A 199 -28.68 18.34 -6.70
C ALA A 199 -29.61 17.63 -5.69
N LEU A 200 -30.00 16.38 -5.96
CA LEU A 200 -30.96 15.61 -5.16
C LEU A 200 -30.33 14.41 -4.47
N ARG A 201 -29.02 14.47 -4.20
CA ARG A 201 -28.32 13.40 -3.48
C ARG A 201 -28.87 13.30 -2.05
N SER A 202 -29.11 12.06 -1.62
CA SER A 202 -29.41 11.73 -0.24
C SER A 202 -28.34 12.29 0.70
N GLN A 203 -28.75 12.90 1.83
CA GLN A 203 -27.82 13.39 2.84
C GLN A 203 -27.11 12.23 3.54
N ASN A 204 -27.81 11.11 3.71
CA ASN A 204 -27.22 9.88 4.28
C ASN A 204 -26.15 9.30 3.35
N ARG A 205 -26.35 9.36 2.03
CA ARG A 205 -25.32 9.00 1.06
C ARG A 205 -24.10 9.90 1.16
N LEU A 206 -24.28 11.23 1.26
CA LEU A 206 -23.16 12.15 1.41
C LEU A 206 -22.38 11.91 2.71
N ALA A 207 -23.10 11.72 3.82
CA ALA A 207 -22.49 11.40 5.11
C ALA A 207 -21.75 10.04 5.10
N TYR A 208 -22.22 9.10 4.31
CA TYR A 208 -21.57 7.82 4.05
C TYR A 208 -20.26 8.01 3.25
N ASP A 209 -20.31 8.75 2.15
CA ASP A 209 -19.15 9.03 1.31
C ASP A 209 -18.05 9.74 2.09
N ASP A 210 -18.38 10.70 2.94
CA ASP A 210 -17.42 11.40 3.81
C ASP A 210 -16.69 10.41 4.75
N ARG A 211 -17.42 9.49 5.39
CA ARG A 211 -16.82 8.46 6.25
C ARG A 211 -15.93 7.50 5.46
N ARG A 212 -16.38 7.11 4.28
CA ARG A 212 -15.61 6.24 3.39
C ARG A 212 -14.30 6.90 2.95
N ASP A 213 -14.35 8.19 2.65
CA ASP A 213 -13.17 8.98 2.32
C ASP A 213 -12.21 9.12 3.52
N ASP A 214 -12.72 9.23 4.74
CA ASP A 214 -11.91 9.22 5.96
C ASP A 214 -11.17 7.89 6.15
N SER A 215 -11.84 6.75 5.92
CA SER A 215 -11.21 5.44 5.92
C SER A 215 -10.10 5.34 4.87
N ASN A 216 -10.40 5.73 3.64
CA ASN A 216 -9.43 5.75 2.54
C ASN A 216 -8.21 6.63 2.85
N ARG A 217 -8.43 7.81 3.48
CA ARG A 217 -7.34 8.69 3.95
C ARG A 217 -6.47 8.02 5.01
N ALA A 218 -7.08 7.29 5.94
CA ALA A 218 -6.33 6.56 6.96
C ALA A 218 -5.45 5.46 6.33
N PHE A 219 -5.98 4.64 5.42
CA PHE A 219 -5.19 3.63 4.72
C PHE A 219 -4.10 4.24 3.83
N LYS A 220 -4.35 5.38 3.18
CA LYS A 220 -3.33 6.11 2.43
C LYS A 220 -2.20 6.59 3.33
N ASN A 221 -2.52 7.08 4.53
CA ASN A 221 -1.51 7.47 5.51
C ASN A 221 -0.69 6.26 5.98
N ALA A 222 -1.34 5.10 6.21
CA ALA A 222 -0.62 3.86 6.51
C ALA A 222 0.37 3.50 5.39
N THR A 223 -0.07 3.50 4.14
CA THR A 223 0.81 3.24 2.98
C THR A 223 1.98 4.23 2.92
N SER A 224 1.75 5.50 3.27
CA SER A 224 2.83 6.51 3.32
C SER A 224 3.86 6.16 4.39
N MET A 225 3.44 5.66 5.56
CA MET A 225 4.37 5.23 6.62
C MET A 225 5.21 4.02 6.20
N ALA A 226 4.61 3.03 5.53
CA ALA A 226 5.34 1.92 4.96
C ALA A 226 6.36 2.38 3.90
N THR A 227 6.01 3.37 3.09
CA THR A 227 6.93 3.98 2.11
C THR A 227 8.11 4.67 2.80
N ILE A 228 7.87 5.40 3.90
CA ILE A 228 8.94 6.03 4.69
C ILE A 228 9.88 4.96 5.25
N ALA A 229 9.37 3.84 5.76
CA ALA A 229 10.21 2.73 6.23
C ALA A 229 11.11 2.20 5.09
N ILE A 230 10.58 1.94 3.89
CA ILE A 230 11.37 1.48 2.74
C ILE A 230 12.47 2.49 2.38
N ILE A 231 12.15 3.77 2.32
CA ILE A 231 13.12 4.84 2.05
C ILE A 231 14.19 4.88 3.15
N ASN A 232 13.80 4.71 4.42
CA ASN A 232 14.72 4.67 5.55
C ASN A 232 15.77 3.57 5.40
N HIS A 233 15.39 2.36 4.96
CA HIS A 233 16.32 1.27 4.65
C HIS A 233 17.35 1.67 3.59
N LEU A 234 16.89 2.27 2.48
CA LEU A 234 17.77 2.69 1.40
C LEU A 234 18.74 3.78 1.82
N VAL A 235 18.21 4.84 2.46
CA VAL A 235 19.04 5.97 2.91
C VAL A 235 20.04 5.53 3.97
N SER A 236 19.61 4.69 4.93
CA SER A 236 20.51 4.13 5.94
C SER A 236 21.62 3.28 5.33
N GLY A 237 21.29 2.48 4.30
CA GLY A 237 22.28 1.68 3.57
C GLY A 237 23.35 2.57 2.92
N PHE A 238 22.94 3.58 2.17
CA PHE A 238 23.87 4.50 1.50
C PHE A 238 24.67 5.37 2.48
N ASP A 239 24.06 5.83 3.59
CA ASP A 239 24.79 6.62 4.61
C ASP A 239 25.84 5.76 5.35
N ALA A 240 25.63 4.45 5.46
CA ALA A 240 26.55 3.54 6.12
C ALA A 240 27.76 3.13 5.26
N ALA A 241 27.63 3.21 3.92
CA ALA A 241 28.67 2.79 2.97
C ALA A 241 29.76 3.83 2.79
#